data_30498221483d101bdbed7771198afe7d
#
_entry.id   30498221483d101bdbed7771198afe7d
#
_cell.length_a   1.000
_cell.length_b   1.000
_cell.length_c   1.000
_cell.angle_alpha   90.00
_cell.angle_beta   90.00
_cell.angle_gamma   90.00
#
_symmetry.space_group_name_H-M   'P 1'
#
loop_
_entity.id
_entity.type
_entity.pdbx_description
1 polymer ?
#
loop_
_entity_poly.entity_id
_entity_poly.type
_entity_poly.pdbx_seq_one_letter_code
_entity_poly.pdbx_strand_id
1 'polypeptide(L)'
;DYIVEKEANLVMALACRDYLVAHGVEVRMSRTKDEEDPINEEVRECNAYNPDLAIDVHNNSGGGDGFEVYHTLNGGTGKVLAQNIEKQVIKIGQNSRGCKTRRGQRGDYYAFVRDTKCPAVICEGVFVDTKADAAQADTKAEKQAFGVAYAKGILDTLGIKYDTATAKPSTTEPAKQEDPEVKAAIATLQSVVGLEDQTITYLKNYKFGDALLKKLAAAVKQ
;
A
#
# COMPACT_ATOMS: atom_id res chain seq x y z
N ASP A 1 -8.19 9.60 17.45
CA ASP A 1 -7.48 8.47 16.81
C ASP A 1 -5.99 8.57 17.16
N TYR A 2 -5.33 7.43 17.26
CA TYR A 2 -3.90 7.34 17.57
C TYR A 2 -3.04 7.38 16.31
N ILE A 3 -3.60 6.94 15.17
CA ILE A 3 -2.98 7.07 13.84
C ILE A 3 -3.97 7.69 12.86
N VAL A 4 -3.45 8.32 11.81
CA VAL A 4 -4.26 8.91 10.74
C VAL A 4 -4.53 7.83 9.70
N GLU A 5 -5.78 7.41 9.56
CA GLU A 5 -6.17 6.27 8.73
C GLU A 5 -5.71 6.41 7.26
N LYS A 6 -6.01 7.53 6.60
CA LYS A 6 -5.67 7.75 5.19
C LYS A 6 -4.17 7.67 4.89
N GLU A 7 -3.33 8.09 5.86
CA GLU A 7 -1.87 8.00 5.75
C GLU A 7 -1.38 6.56 5.96
N ALA A 8 -1.95 5.86 6.94
CA ALA A 8 -1.64 4.46 7.19
C ALA A 8 -2.03 3.58 6.00
N ASN A 9 -3.24 3.75 5.47
CA ASN A 9 -3.74 3.06 4.29
C ASN A 9 -2.80 3.22 3.10
N LEU A 10 -2.35 4.46 2.83
CA LEU A 10 -1.45 4.74 1.72
C LEU A 10 -0.09 4.06 1.87
N VAL A 11 0.51 4.07 3.07
CA VAL A 11 1.79 3.38 3.34
C VAL A 11 1.65 1.88 3.17
N MET A 12 0.57 1.28 3.68
CA MET A 12 0.27 -0.15 3.52
C MET A 12 0.06 -0.52 2.05
N ALA A 13 -0.75 0.25 1.32
CA ALA A 13 -1.04 -0.01 -0.08
C ALA A 13 0.19 0.14 -0.99
N LEU A 14 1.03 1.15 -0.76
CA LEU A 14 2.30 1.32 -1.49
C LEU A 14 3.26 0.16 -1.25
N ALA A 15 3.39 -0.30 -0.01
CA ALA A 15 4.24 -1.46 0.32
C ALA A 15 3.71 -2.76 -0.30
N CYS A 16 2.38 -2.93 -0.34
CA CYS A 16 1.74 -4.05 -1.03
C CYS A 16 2.06 -4.04 -2.52
N ARG A 17 1.86 -2.90 -3.20
CA ARG A 17 2.22 -2.71 -4.61
C ARG A 17 3.67 -3.05 -4.88
N ASP A 18 4.59 -2.47 -4.12
CA ASP A 18 6.03 -2.63 -4.36
C ASP A 18 6.46 -4.08 -4.22
N TYR A 19 5.90 -4.80 -3.25
CA TYR A 19 6.15 -6.22 -3.08
C TYR A 19 5.58 -7.07 -4.23
N LEU A 20 4.35 -6.79 -4.68
CA LEU A 20 3.72 -7.47 -5.81
C LEU A 20 4.49 -7.25 -7.12
N VAL A 21 4.87 -6.00 -7.40
CA VAL A 21 5.65 -5.65 -8.60
C VAL A 21 7.00 -6.36 -8.61
N ALA A 22 7.68 -6.46 -7.46
CA ALA A 22 8.94 -7.21 -7.34
C ALA A 22 8.77 -8.72 -7.61
N HIS A 23 7.55 -9.25 -7.54
CA HIS A 23 7.21 -10.65 -7.85
C HIS A 23 6.49 -10.81 -9.20
N GLY A 24 6.60 -9.82 -10.10
CA GLY A 24 6.11 -9.89 -11.47
C GLY A 24 4.60 -9.70 -11.63
N VAL A 25 3.91 -9.17 -10.63
CA VAL A 25 2.48 -8.84 -10.70
C VAL A 25 2.32 -7.41 -11.22
N GLU A 26 1.48 -7.21 -12.22
CA GLU A 26 1.07 -5.89 -12.66
C GLU A 26 0.07 -5.31 -11.65
N VAL A 27 0.32 -4.10 -11.16
CA VAL A 27 -0.50 -3.45 -10.13
C VAL A 27 -0.97 -2.08 -10.57
N ARG A 28 -2.27 -1.85 -10.50
CA ARG A 28 -2.89 -0.53 -10.60
C ARG A 28 -3.33 -0.08 -9.21
N MET A 29 -3.09 1.19 -8.90
CA MET A 29 -3.58 1.83 -7.68
C MET A 29 -4.52 2.97 -8.06
N SER A 30 -5.56 3.18 -7.28
CA SER A 30 -6.48 4.30 -7.40
C SER A 30 -5.79 5.61 -7.03
N ARG A 31 -5.00 5.62 -5.94
CA ARG A 31 -4.17 6.77 -5.55
C ARG A 31 -2.76 6.36 -5.13
N THR A 32 -1.79 7.25 -5.31
CA THR A 32 -0.39 7.06 -4.90
C THR A 32 0.14 8.19 -4.02
N LYS A 33 -0.69 9.15 -3.71
CA LYS A 33 -0.43 10.32 -2.86
C LYS A 33 -1.68 10.66 -2.03
N ASP A 34 -1.61 11.68 -1.17
CA ASP A 34 -2.76 12.20 -0.43
C ASP A 34 -3.67 13.00 -1.37
N GLU A 35 -4.68 12.36 -1.88
CA GLU A 35 -5.71 12.92 -2.76
C GLU A 35 -7.04 12.25 -2.49
N GLU A 36 -8.14 12.92 -2.84
CA GLU A 36 -9.47 12.34 -2.73
C GLU A 36 -9.64 11.21 -3.75
N ASP A 37 -10.28 10.14 -3.30
CA ASP A 37 -10.57 8.95 -4.10
C ASP A 37 -11.94 8.41 -3.70
N PRO A 38 -13.03 8.96 -4.26
CA PRO A 38 -14.37 8.53 -3.91
C PRO A 38 -14.65 7.09 -4.36
N ILE A 39 -15.33 6.32 -3.53
CA ILE A 39 -15.62 4.90 -3.75
C ILE A 39 -16.23 4.56 -5.12
N ASN A 40 -17.07 5.43 -5.67
CA ASN A 40 -17.64 5.23 -7.00
C ASN A 40 -16.60 5.37 -8.12
N GLU A 41 -15.58 6.21 -7.95
CA GLU A 41 -14.46 6.33 -8.87
C GLU A 41 -13.53 5.12 -8.75
N GLU A 42 -13.19 4.67 -7.55
CA GLU A 42 -12.40 3.46 -7.32
C GLU A 42 -13.03 2.24 -8.00
N VAL A 43 -14.34 2.03 -7.79
CA VAL A 43 -15.09 0.94 -8.45
C VAL A 43 -15.09 1.08 -9.96
N ARG A 44 -15.29 2.29 -10.49
CA ARG A 44 -15.28 2.58 -11.91
C ARG A 44 -13.91 2.26 -12.54
N GLU A 45 -12.84 2.72 -11.91
CA GLU A 45 -11.46 2.50 -12.38
C GLU A 45 -11.06 1.03 -12.30
N CYS A 46 -11.37 0.37 -11.18
CA CYS A 46 -11.16 -1.06 -11.01
C CYS A 46 -11.86 -1.85 -12.12
N ASN A 47 -13.13 -1.56 -12.40
CA ASN A 47 -13.90 -2.24 -13.44
C ASN A 47 -13.42 -1.94 -14.86
N ALA A 48 -12.86 -0.76 -15.10
CA ALA A 48 -12.27 -0.39 -16.39
C ALA A 48 -10.92 -1.07 -16.62
N TYR A 49 -10.12 -1.22 -15.58
CA TYR A 49 -8.84 -1.93 -15.62
C TYR A 49 -9.02 -3.44 -15.74
N ASN A 50 -10.11 -3.99 -15.16
CA ASN A 50 -10.48 -5.40 -15.19
C ASN A 50 -9.40 -6.34 -14.64
N PRO A 51 -8.95 -6.18 -13.37
CA PRO A 51 -7.91 -6.99 -12.78
C PRO A 51 -8.43 -8.40 -12.41
N ASP A 52 -7.49 -9.32 -12.13
CA ASP A 52 -7.82 -10.65 -11.60
C ASP A 52 -8.34 -10.60 -10.17
N LEU A 53 -7.82 -9.68 -9.35
CA LEU A 53 -8.18 -9.47 -7.94
C LEU A 53 -8.14 -7.97 -7.61
N ALA A 54 -8.94 -7.54 -6.63
CA ALA A 54 -8.87 -6.20 -6.07
C ALA A 54 -8.86 -6.23 -4.54
N ILE A 55 -8.09 -5.33 -3.93
CA ILE A 55 -8.15 -5.10 -2.50
C ILE A 55 -8.36 -3.62 -2.21
N ASP A 56 -9.17 -3.33 -1.22
CA ASP A 56 -9.34 -2.01 -0.64
C ASP A 56 -8.67 -2.01 0.75
N VAL A 57 -7.81 -1.03 0.99
CA VAL A 57 -6.97 -0.99 2.20
C VAL A 57 -7.48 0.08 3.14
N HIS A 58 -8.00 -0.36 4.27
CA HIS A 58 -8.56 0.46 5.32
C HIS A 58 -7.98 0.12 6.70
N ASN A 59 -8.30 0.95 7.67
CA ASN A 59 -8.15 0.72 9.08
C ASN A 59 -9.47 1.06 9.78
N ASN A 60 -9.81 0.26 10.76
CA ASN A 60 -11.10 0.27 11.44
C ASN A 60 -11.20 1.35 12.54
N SER A 61 -12.40 1.59 13.02
CA SER A 61 -12.70 2.41 14.20
C SER A 61 -13.91 1.86 14.96
N GLY A 62 -14.13 2.32 16.20
CA GLY A 62 -15.25 1.88 17.05
C GLY A 62 -14.82 1.08 18.26
N GLY A 63 -13.56 1.22 18.72
CA GLY A 63 -13.06 0.67 19.99
C GLY A 63 -12.83 -0.84 19.95
N GLY A 64 -12.63 -1.44 18.76
CA GLY A 64 -12.28 -2.84 18.62
C GLY A 64 -10.77 -3.10 18.72
N ASP A 65 -10.36 -4.35 18.46
CA ASP A 65 -8.97 -4.79 18.49
C ASP A 65 -8.78 -5.95 17.51
N GLY A 66 -7.87 -5.79 16.52
CA GLY A 66 -7.48 -6.83 15.59
C GLY A 66 -7.98 -6.66 14.15
N PHE A 67 -7.35 -7.39 13.26
CA PHE A 67 -7.57 -7.41 11.81
C PHE A 67 -8.94 -7.99 11.44
N GLU A 68 -9.62 -7.35 10.50
CA GLU A 68 -10.81 -7.86 9.83
C GLU A 68 -10.63 -7.82 8.31
N VAL A 69 -11.24 -8.77 7.61
CA VAL A 69 -11.29 -8.70 6.14
C VAL A 69 -12.67 -9.06 5.64
N TYR A 70 -13.26 -8.16 4.84
CA TYR A 70 -14.60 -8.35 4.28
C TYR A 70 -14.52 -8.88 2.86
N HIS A 71 -15.32 -9.89 2.57
CA HIS A 71 -15.48 -10.47 1.23
C HIS A 71 -16.95 -10.60 0.86
N THR A 72 -17.23 -10.95 -0.40
CA THR A 72 -18.60 -11.12 -0.89
C THR A 72 -19.37 -12.21 -0.15
N LEU A 73 -20.66 -12.01 0.02
CA LEU A 73 -21.63 -13.00 0.52
C LEU A 73 -21.59 -14.33 -0.27
N ASN A 74 -21.20 -14.26 -1.55
CA ASN A 74 -21.16 -15.41 -2.45
C ASN A 74 -19.93 -16.30 -2.25
N GLY A 75 -18.95 -15.88 -1.45
CA GLY A 75 -17.71 -16.64 -1.22
C GLY A 75 -16.77 -16.65 -2.43
N GLY A 76 -16.46 -17.83 -2.97
CA GLY A 76 -15.59 -17.96 -4.15
C GLY A 76 -14.16 -17.45 -3.92
N THR A 77 -13.53 -16.96 -5.00
CA THR A 77 -12.14 -16.46 -4.96
C THR A 77 -11.97 -15.31 -3.98
N GLY A 78 -12.96 -14.42 -3.81
CA GLY A 78 -12.90 -13.34 -2.81
C GLY A 78 -12.75 -13.85 -1.38
N LYS A 79 -13.44 -14.95 -1.03
CA LYS A 79 -13.26 -15.60 0.27
C LYS A 79 -11.87 -16.24 0.42
N VAL A 80 -11.35 -16.87 -0.63
CA VAL A 80 -9.99 -17.46 -0.62
C VAL A 80 -8.94 -16.36 -0.45
N LEU A 81 -9.10 -15.24 -1.16
CA LEU A 81 -8.23 -14.07 -1.02
C LEU A 81 -8.24 -13.53 0.42
N ALA A 82 -9.43 -13.35 1.01
CA ALA A 82 -9.57 -12.91 2.39
C ALA A 82 -8.83 -13.84 3.37
N GLN A 83 -9.02 -15.15 3.24
CA GLN A 83 -8.38 -16.15 4.10
C GLN A 83 -6.84 -16.18 3.95
N ASN A 84 -6.34 -16.01 2.73
CA ASN A 84 -4.90 -15.97 2.48
C ASN A 84 -4.28 -14.68 3.06
N ILE A 85 -4.93 -13.54 2.91
CA ILE A 85 -4.49 -12.28 3.53
C ILE A 85 -4.50 -12.40 5.05
N GLU A 86 -5.60 -12.85 5.66
CA GLU A 86 -5.72 -13.05 7.10
C GLU A 86 -4.58 -13.91 7.66
N LYS A 87 -4.30 -15.05 7.00
CA LYS A 87 -3.21 -15.95 7.36
C LYS A 87 -1.84 -15.25 7.37
N GLN A 88 -1.58 -14.34 6.46
CA GLN A 88 -0.32 -13.61 6.40
C GLN A 88 -0.26 -12.48 7.44
N VAL A 89 -1.39 -11.82 7.72
CA VAL A 89 -1.49 -10.80 8.77
C VAL A 89 -1.28 -11.39 10.16
N ILE A 90 -1.81 -12.57 10.45
CA ILE A 90 -1.54 -13.29 11.69
C ILE A 90 -0.03 -13.57 11.87
N LYS A 91 0.69 -13.87 10.78
CA LYS A 91 2.15 -14.14 10.85
C LYS A 91 3.00 -12.93 11.22
N ILE A 92 2.51 -11.72 11.03
CA ILE A 92 3.20 -10.50 11.46
C ILE A 92 2.86 -10.11 12.91
N GLY A 93 2.06 -10.90 13.60
CA GLY A 93 1.74 -10.74 15.02
C GLY A 93 0.40 -10.05 15.31
N GLN A 94 -0.35 -9.63 14.28
CA GLN A 94 -1.67 -9.04 14.50
C GLN A 94 -2.70 -10.14 14.80
N ASN A 95 -3.54 -9.93 15.82
CA ASN A 95 -4.67 -10.81 16.10
C ASN A 95 -5.77 -10.63 15.02
N SER A 96 -6.51 -11.70 14.76
CA SER A 96 -7.57 -11.69 13.77
C SER A 96 -8.95 -11.75 14.41
N ARG A 97 -9.88 -10.98 13.85
CA ARG A 97 -11.32 -11.04 14.10
C ARG A 97 -12.05 -11.81 12.98
N GLY A 98 -11.31 -12.36 12.04
CA GLY A 98 -11.79 -13.27 11.00
C GLY A 98 -12.16 -12.62 9.67
N CYS A 99 -12.36 -13.52 8.71
CA CYS A 99 -12.97 -13.16 7.42
C CYS A 99 -14.47 -12.97 7.60
N LYS A 100 -15.00 -11.86 7.10
CA LYS A 100 -16.37 -11.42 7.35
C LYS A 100 -17.14 -11.15 6.06
N THR A 101 -18.44 -11.21 6.17
CA THR A 101 -19.38 -10.72 5.17
C THR A 101 -20.35 -9.77 5.85
N ARG A 102 -20.87 -8.79 5.10
CA ARG A 102 -21.91 -7.89 5.61
C ARG A 102 -23.01 -7.72 4.59
N ARG A 103 -24.21 -8.10 4.96
CA ARG A 103 -25.39 -7.96 4.10
C ARG A 103 -25.96 -6.56 4.20
N GLY A 104 -26.21 -5.94 3.06
CA GLY A 104 -26.97 -4.71 2.89
C GLY A 104 -28.30 -4.96 2.16
N GLN A 105 -29.01 -3.90 1.84
CA GLN A 105 -30.29 -3.98 1.14
C GLN A 105 -30.16 -4.48 -0.30
N ARG A 106 -29.01 -4.23 -0.96
CA ARG A 106 -28.74 -4.58 -2.36
C ARG A 106 -27.78 -5.76 -2.52
N GLY A 107 -27.63 -6.62 -1.53
CA GLY A 107 -26.63 -7.69 -1.50
C GLY A 107 -25.50 -7.37 -0.53
N ASP A 108 -24.24 -7.41 -0.96
CA ASP A 108 -23.11 -6.98 -0.13
C ASP A 108 -23.25 -5.52 0.29
N TYR A 109 -22.96 -5.23 1.55
CA TYR A 109 -23.11 -3.88 2.11
C TYR A 109 -22.11 -2.89 1.49
N TYR A 110 -20.86 -3.29 1.39
CA TYR A 110 -19.79 -2.43 0.89
C TYR A 110 -19.83 -2.35 -0.63
N ALA A 111 -19.80 -1.13 -1.15
CA ALA A 111 -19.86 -0.87 -2.59
C ALA A 111 -18.69 -1.50 -3.34
N PHE A 112 -17.46 -1.40 -2.78
CA PHE A 112 -16.28 -2.00 -3.39
C PHE A 112 -16.44 -3.51 -3.63
N VAL A 113 -16.91 -4.25 -2.64
CA VAL A 113 -17.14 -5.70 -2.75
C VAL A 113 -18.32 -6.04 -3.65
N ARG A 114 -19.38 -5.20 -3.64
CA ARG A 114 -20.62 -5.45 -4.36
C ARG A 114 -20.54 -5.11 -5.85
N ASP A 115 -19.92 -3.98 -6.17
CA ASP A 115 -20.02 -3.35 -7.49
C ASP A 115 -18.76 -3.55 -8.36
N THR A 116 -17.65 -4.09 -7.81
CA THR A 116 -16.50 -4.55 -8.60
C THR A 116 -16.84 -5.87 -9.31
N LYS A 117 -16.31 -6.02 -10.54
CA LYS A 117 -16.52 -7.23 -11.37
C LYS A 117 -15.58 -8.38 -11.03
N CYS A 118 -14.40 -8.06 -10.53
CA CYS A 118 -13.42 -9.05 -10.07
C CYS A 118 -13.66 -9.46 -8.61
N PRO A 119 -13.07 -10.57 -8.15
CA PRO A 119 -13.03 -10.90 -6.73
C PRO A 119 -12.35 -9.79 -5.94
N ALA A 120 -13.08 -9.22 -4.97
CA ALA A 120 -12.64 -8.07 -4.20
C ALA A 120 -12.79 -8.30 -2.69
N VAL A 121 -11.90 -7.67 -1.90
CA VAL A 121 -11.95 -7.67 -0.44
C VAL A 121 -11.63 -6.27 0.11
N ILE A 122 -12.10 -6.00 1.34
CA ILE A 122 -11.72 -4.83 2.12
C ILE A 122 -10.92 -5.32 3.32
N CYS A 123 -9.69 -4.84 3.48
CA CYS A 123 -8.79 -5.14 4.58
C CYS A 123 -8.88 -4.02 5.62
N GLU A 124 -9.25 -4.36 6.84
CA GLU A 124 -9.29 -3.48 8.00
C GLU A 124 -8.12 -3.84 8.92
N GLY A 125 -7.00 -3.11 8.78
CA GLY A 125 -5.70 -3.46 9.37
C GLY A 125 -5.68 -3.46 10.89
N VAL A 126 -5.97 -2.31 11.47
CA VAL A 126 -6.02 -2.07 12.91
C VAL A 126 -7.18 -1.13 13.26
N PHE A 127 -7.56 -1.05 14.54
CA PHE A 127 -8.49 -0.03 15.04
C PHE A 127 -7.71 1.24 15.40
N VAL A 128 -7.89 2.31 14.63
CA VAL A 128 -7.14 3.57 14.77
C VAL A 128 -7.43 4.29 16.10
N ASP A 129 -8.57 4.02 16.70
CA ASP A 129 -9.07 4.60 17.97
C ASP A 129 -8.78 3.73 19.20
N THR A 130 -8.18 2.56 19.04
CA THR A 130 -7.74 1.68 20.12
C THR A 130 -6.22 1.73 20.25
N LYS A 131 -5.71 2.29 21.34
CA LYS A 131 -4.27 2.54 21.52
C LYS A 131 -3.40 1.31 21.34
N ALA A 132 -3.79 0.17 21.89
CA ALA A 132 -3.01 -1.07 21.80
C ALA A 132 -2.97 -1.62 20.37
N ASP A 133 -4.08 -1.52 19.65
CA ASP A 133 -4.18 -2.01 18.27
C ASP A 133 -3.51 -1.05 17.29
N ALA A 134 -3.73 0.25 17.42
CA ALA A 134 -3.05 1.28 16.63
C ALA A 134 -1.51 1.18 16.75
N ALA A 135 -0.99 0.77 17.91
CA ALA A 135 0.43 0.56 18.13
C ALA A 135 1.03 -0.57 17.26
N GLN A 136 0.21 -1.46 16.69
CA GLN A 136 0.67 -2.47 15.71
C GLN A 136 0.98 -1.87 14.34
N ALA A 137 0.56 -0.63 14.08
CA ALA A 137 0.78 0.11 12.84
C ALA A 137 1.21 1.57 13.11
N ASP A 138 1.96 1.82 14.17
CA ASP A 138 2.39 3.17 14.56
C ASP A 138 3.55 3.65 13.67
N THR A 139 4.57 2.82 13.51
CA THR A 139 5.74 3.15 12.69
C THR A 139 5.50 2.88 11.20
N LYS A 140 6.32 3.51 10.35
CA LYS A 140 6.32 3.23 8.91
C LYS A 140 6.63 1.75 8.61
N ALA A 141 7.56 1.15 9.37
CA ALA A 141 7.96 -0.24 9.17
C ALA A 141 6.82 -1.22 9.49
N GLU A 142 6.05 -0.97 10.53
CA GLU A 142 4.87 -1.77 10.89
C GLU A 142 3.78 -1.65 9.82
N LYS A 143 3.45 -0.43 9.36
CA LYS A 143 2.52 -0.21 8.24
C LYS A 143 2.98 -0.97 6.98
N GLN A 144 4.27 -0.92 6.66
CA GLN A 144 4.83 -1.66 5.52
C GLN A 144 4.72 -3.18 5.71
N ALA A 145 4.85 -3.69 6.95
CA ALA A 145 4.67 -5.12 7.22
C ALA A 145 3.24 -5.59 6.91
N PHE A 146 2.20 -4.79 7.22
CA PHE A 146 0.83 -5.06 6.78
C PHE A 146 0.73 -5.12 5.26
N GLY A 147 1.26 -4.13 4.54
CA GLY A 147 1.24 -4.11 3.07
C GLY A 147 1.90 -5.35 2.46
N VAL A 148 3.06 -5.76 2.99
CA VAL A 148 3.74 -7.00 2.57
C VAL A 148 2.92 -8.25 2.89
N ALA A 149 2.22 -8.28 4.04
CA ALA A 149 1.33 -9.39 4.38
C ALA A 149 0.15 -9.47 3.39
N TYR A 150 -0.46 -8.35 3.03
CA TYR A 150 -1.52 -8.30 2.00
C TYR A 150 -1.00 -8.81 0.66
N ALA A 151 0.17 -8.36 0.22
CA ALA A 151 0.79 -8.83 -1.02
C ALA A 151 1.03 -10.34 -1.03
N LYS A 152 1.55 -10.91 0.06
CA LYS A 152 1.74 -12.36 0.19
C LYS A 152 0.43 -13.12 0.11
N GLY A 153 -0.65 -12.62 0.71
CA GLY A 153 -1.98 -13.20 0.61
C GLY A 153 -2.52 -13.18 -0.84
N ILE A 154 -2.24 -12.11 -1.58
CA ILE A 154 -2.56 -12.01 -3.01
C ILE A 154 -1.75 -13.04 -3.82
N LEU A 155 -0.43 -13.12 -3.61
CA LEU A 155 0.43 -14.09 -4.29
C LEU A 155 0.01 -15.53 -4.00
N ASP A 156 -0.34 -15.85 -2.73
CA ASP A 156 -0.89 -17.16 -2.35
C ASP A 156 -2.18 -17.48 -3.14
N THR A 157 -3.03 -16.47 -3.35
CA THR A 157 -4.30 -16.63 -4.09
C THR A 157 -4.07 -16.82 -5.58
N LEU A 158 -3.09 -16.12 -6.16
CA LEU A 158 -2.69 -16.24 -7.56
C LEU A 158 -1.83 -17.48 -7.84
N GLY A 159 -1.39 -18.22 -6.80
CA GLY A 159 -0.50 -19.37 -6.93
C GLY A 159 0.94 -18.99 -7.34
N ILE A 160 1.34 -17.76 -7.10
CA ILE A 160 2.68 -17.25 -7.40
C ILE A 160 3.60 -17.52 -6.22
N LYS A 161 4.73 -18.21 -6.48
CA LYS A 161 5.73 -18.51 -5.45
C LYS A 161 6.54 -17.26 -5.09
N TYR A 162 6.82 -17.09 -3.81
CA TYR A 162 7.71 -16.06 -3.29
C TYR A 162 8.57 -16.64 -2.18
N ASP A 163 9.76 -16.08 -1.96
CA ASP A 163 10.65 -16.53 -0.89
C ASP A 163 10.08 -16.15 0.47
N THR A 164 9.93 -17.15 1.34
CA THR A 164 9.49 -16.94 2.74
C THR A 164 10.61 -16.42 3.63
N ALA A 165 11.86 -16.48 3.18
CA ALA A 165 13.02 -15.96 3.87
C ALA A 165 13.08 -14.43 3.71
N THR A 166 12.69 -13.75 4.78
CA THR A 166 13.01 -12.35 5.10
C THR A 166 13.08 -11.38 3.92
N ALA A 167 11.93 -11.00 3.39
CA ALA A 167 11.86 -9.70 2.76
C ALA A 167 11.91 -8.65 3.89
N LYS A 168 13.11 -8.23 4.30
CA LYS A 168 13.30 -6.88 4.81
C LYS A 168 12.58 -5.99 3.81
N PRO A 169 11.74 -5.02 4.24
CA PRO A 169 11.15 -4.08 3.31
C PRO A 169 12.28 -3.55 2.45
N SER A 170 12.26 -3.91 1.17
CA SER A 170 13.23 -3.41 0.22
C SER A 170 12.93 -1.93 0.07
N THR A 171 13.69 -1.11 0.73
CA THR A 171 13.89 0.30 0.37
C THR A 171 14.85 0.38 -0.81
N THR A 172 14.69 -0.53 -1.77
CA THR A 172 15.42 -0.47 -3.03
C THR A 172 14.41 -0.68 -4.15
N GLU A 173 13.99 0.43 -4.77
CA GLU A 173 14.01 0.41 -6.23
C GLU A 173 15.26 -0.37 -6.66
N PRO A 174 15.22 -1.20 -7.75
CA PRO A 174 16.44 -1.71 -8.32
C PRO A 174 17.35 -0.48 -8.43
N ALA A 175 18.49 -0.51 -7.79
CA ALA A 175 19.41 0.61 -7.80
C ALA A 175 19.66 0.95 -9.28
N LYS A 176 18.89 1.92 -9.82
CA LYS A 176 19.32 2.66 -10.97
C LYS A 176 20.70 3.11 -10.56
N GLN A 177 21.71 2.62 -11.26
CA GLN A 177 23.06 3.18 -11.11
C GLN A 177 22.85 4.68 -11.14
N GLU A 178 23.09 5.34 -10.00
CA GLU A 178 22.78 6.76 -9.84
C GLU A 178 23.54 7.47 -10.94
N ASP A 179 22.81 8.14 -11.81
CA ASP A 179 23.43 8.87 -12.92
C ASP A 179 24.54 9.76 -12.34
N PRO A 180 25.81 9.59 -12.76
CA PRO A 180 26.94 10.35 -12.22
C PRO A 180 26.68 11.86 -12.24
N GLU A 181 25.93 12.36 -13.23
CA GLU A 181 25.57 13.77 -13.33
C GLU A 181 24.54 14.19 -12.26
N VAL A 182 23.58 13.31 -11.88
CA VAL A 182 22.64 13.57 -10.79
C VAL A 182 23.38 13.61 -9.47
N LYS A 183 24.31 12.68 -9.24
CA LYS A 183 25.17 12.68 -8.04
C LYS A 183 26.01 13.95 -7.93
N ALA A 184 26.61 14.39 -9.02
CA ALA A 184 27.37 15.64 -9.06
C ALA A 184 26.46 16.88 -8.84
N ALA A 185 25.23 16.87 -9.38
CA ALA A 185 24.26 17.92 -9.17
C ALA A 185 23.83 18.03 -7.69
N ILE A 186 23.59 16.91 -7.03
CA ILE A 186 23.25 16.86 -5.60
C ILE A 186 24.39 17.44 -4.76
N ALA A 187 25.63 16.98 -4.97
CA ALA A 187 26.80 17.49 -4.25
C ALA A 187 26.96 19.03 -4.42
N THR A 188 26.69 19.54 -5.61
CA THR A 188 26.70 20.99 -5.86
C THR A 188 25.62 21.71 -5.06
N LEU A 189 24.38 21.20 -5.09
CA LEU A 189 23.25 21.82 -4.38
C LEU A 189 23.46 21.79 -2.85
N GLN A 190 24.03 20.73 -2.32
CA GLN A 190 24.36 20.64 -0.90
C GLN A 190 25.47 21.61 -0.51
N SER A 191 26.53 21.72 -1.33
CA SER A 191 27.69 22.57 -1.01
C SER A 191 27.45 24.06 -1.24
N VAL A 192 26.69 24.44 -2.27
CA VAL A 192 26.50 25.85 -2.67
C VAL A 192 25.31 26.50 -1.98
N VAL A 193 24.18 25.79 -1.87
CA VAL A 193 22.93 26.35 -1.31
C VAL A 193 22.48 25.63 -0.03
N GLY A 194 23.24 24.70 0.48
CA GLY A 194 22.94 24.03 1.75
C GLY A 194 21.66 23.18 1.72
N LEU A 195 21.33 22.58 0.56
CA LEU A 195 20.13 21.76 0.45
C LEU A 195 20.24 20.51 1.33
N GLU A 196 19.30 20.34 2.23
CA GLU A 196 19.26 19.21 3.16
C GLU A 196 18.88 17.90 2.47
N ASP A 197 19.32 16.76 2.99
CA ASP A 197 19.07 15.42 2.47
C ASP A 197 17.57 15.13 2.30
N GLN A 198 16.72 15.65 3.19
CA GLN A 198 15.28 15.51 3.11
C GLN A 198 14.71 16.19 1.85
N THR A 199 15.19 17.39 1.53
CA THR A 199 14.78 18.13 0.33
C THR A 199 15.30 17.44 -0.93
N ILE A 200 16.53 16.95 -0.93
CA ILE A 200 17.09 16.15 -2.02
C ILE A 200 16.24 14.91 -2.28
N THR A 201 15.88 14.18 -1.22
CA THR A 201 15.04 12.99 -1.30
C THR A 201 13.65 13.31 -1.89
N TYR A 202 13.04 14.42 -1.47
CA TYR A 202 11.77 14.89 -2.03
C TYR A 202 11.88 15.19 -3.54
N LEU A 203 12.93 15.91 -3.96
CA LEU A 203 13.16 16.25 -5.35
C LEU A 203 13.45 15.01 -6.21
N LYS A 204 14.18 14.02 -5.70
CA LYS A 204 14.44 12.74 -6.40
C LYS A 204 13.16 11.95 -6.68
N ASN A 205 12.20 12.00 -5.79
CA ASN A 205 10.93 11.29 -5.91
C ASN A 205 9.93 11.97 -6.88
N TYR A 206 10.26 13.15 -7.38
CA TYR A 206 9.43 13.82 -8.39
C TYR A 206 9.65 13.21 -9.78
N LYS A 207 8.59 13.07 -10.58
CA LYS A 207 8.61 12.44 -11.92
C LYS A 207 9.76 12.90 -12.83
N PHE A 208 10.20 14.14 -12.68
CA PHE A 208 11.31 14.75 -13.42
C PHE A 208 12.46 15.15 -12.48
N GLY A 209 12.59 14.49 -11.35
CA GLY A 209 13.52 14.87 -10.27
C GLY A 209 14.97 14.95 -10.71
N ASP A 210 15.45 13.97 -11.45
CA ASP A 210 16.83 13.94 -11.96
C ASP A 210 17.12 15.15 -12.87
N ALA A 211 16.21 15.45 -13.79
CA ALA A 211 16.35 16.59 -14.68
C ALA A 211 16.25 17.94 -13.94
N LEU A 212 15.40 18.00 -12.91
CA LEU A 212 15.25 19.19 -12.06
C LEU A 212 16.51 19.44 -11.22
N LEU A 213 17.07 18.42 -10.60
CA LEU A 213 18.31 18.51 -9.81
C LEU A 213 19.48 19.00 -10.67
N LYS A 214 19.63 18.47 -11.89
CA LYS A 214 20.66 18.93 -12.84
C LYS A 214 20.49 20.39 -13.24
N LYS A 215 19.25 20.83 -13.53
CA LYS A 215 18.94 22.24 -13.86
C LYS A 215 19.20 23.18 -12.69
N LEU A 216 18.77 22.81 -11.48
CA LEU A 216 19.03 23.60 -10.28
C LEU A 216 20.53 23.74 -10.02
N ALA A 217 21.27 22.64 -10.09
CA ALA A 217 22.73 22.66 -9.91
C ALA A 217 23.46 23.49 -10.95
N ALA A 218 22.97 23.55 -12.18
CA ALA A 218 23.53 24.43 -13.21
C ALA A 218 23.23 25.89 -12.93
N ALA A 219 22.05 26.22 -12.42
CA ALA A 219 21.64 27.59 -12.13
C ALA A 219 22.40 28.20 -10.93
N VAL A 220 22.78 27.39 -9.92
CA VAL A 220 23.50 27.90 -8.73
C VAL A 220 25.02 28.03 -8.95
N LYS A 221 25.56 27.62 -10.10
CA LYS A 221 26.96 27.78 -10.48
C LYS A 221 27.23 29.07 -11.26
N GLN A 222 26.17 29.79 -11.66
CA GLN A 222 26.25 31.08 -12.36
C GLN A 222 26.28 32.23 -11.36
#